data_49c8705a61183295784c5813195d75cb
#
_entry.id   49c8705a61183295784c5813195d75cb
#
_cell.length_a   1.000
_cell.length_b   1.000
_cell.length_c   1.000
_cell.angle_alpha   90.00
_cell.angle_beta   90.00
_cell.angle_gamma   90.00
#
_symmetry.space_group_name_H-M   'P 1'
#
loop_
_entity.id
_entity.type
_entity.pdbx_description
1 polymer ?
#
loop_
_entity_poly.entity_id
_entity_poly.type
_entity_poly.pdbx_seq_one_letter_code
_entity_poly.pdbx_strand_id
1 'polypeptide(L)'
;MSAPVSLRLRMCPDITIQEGALFIADAHDCTERSFFFDFLLSIKENLPRQLFLMGDMFDLLVGGITYRVNKYQHYIDLINDISARTELFYFEGNHDFNLTTLFLHVKVIPIEQQPLLCKLPDGSVCLLSHGDRYGGKLHSIYTAWIRNKSVLKILGWIDVFLKGAISTQIEINQRQKNLCKKIGNFEALVEKKLIHYPLRGITHVIEGHYHQGNTFVINGIKYINFTSFACNQSYFSVQSSSET
;
A
#
# COMPACT_ATOMS: atom_id res chain seq x y z
N MET A 1 2.06 12.81 -32.24
CA MET A 1 0.93 11.94 -31.83
C MET A 1 1.51 10.62 -31.35
N SER A 2 1.83 10.51 -30.07
CA SER A 2 2.33 9.26 -29.45
C SER A 2 1.11 8.46 -29.02
N ALA A 3 1.01 7.22 -29.50
CA ALA A 3 -0.03 6.29 -29.13
C ALA A 3 -0.06 6.07 -27.60
N PRO A 4 -1.25 5.91 -27.01
CA PRO A 4 -1.35 5.59 -25.58
C PRO A 4 -0.69 4.24 -25.34
N VAL A 5 0.18 4.16 -24.32
CA VAL A 5 0.74 2.91 -23.85
C VAL A 5 -0.43 2.03 -23.43
N SER A 6 -0.75 1.05 -24.27
CA SER A 6 -1.74 0.02 -23.98
C SER A 6 -1.27 -0.72 -22.73
N LEU A 7 -1.91 -0.44 -21.60
CA LEU A 7 -1.83 -1.27 -20.41
C LEU A 7 -2.45 -2.63 -20.79
N ARG A 8 -1.64 -3.57 -21.28
CA ARG A 8 -2.04 -4.96 -21.31
C ARG A 8 -2.12 -5.41 -19.87
N LEU A 9 -3.32 -5.31 -19.28
CA LEU A 9 -3.64 -6.14 -18.14
C LEU A 9 -3.29 -7.57 -18.55
N ARG A 10 -2.35 -8.20 -17.86
CA ARG A 10 -2.27 -9.66 -17.86
C ARG A 10 -3.60 -10.09 -17.23
N MET A 11 -4.54 -10.46 -18.09
CA MET A 11 -5.85 -10.99 -17.74
C MET A 11 -5.67 -12.42 -17.19
N CYS A 12 -5.04 -12.53 -16.04
CA CYS A 12 -5.13 -13.69 -15.18
C CYS A 12 -5.22 -13.14 -13.77
N PRO A 13 -6.37 -13.22 -13.10
CA PRO A 13 -6.44 -12.93 -11.69
C PRO A 13 -5.72 -14.07 -10.95
N ASP A 14 -4.42 -13.92 -10.76
CA ASP A 14 -3.61 -14.90 -10.03
C ASP A 14 -3.92 -14.87 -8.51
N ILE A 15 -4.72 -13.91 -8.04
CA ILE A 15 -5.05 -13.74 -6.64
C ILE A 15 -6.55 -13.77 -6.44
N THR A 16 -7.00 -14.80 -5.70
CA THR A 16 -8.34 -14.85 -5.13
C THR A 16 -8.26 -14.47 -3.66
N ILE A 17 -8.98 -13.41 -3.30
CA ILE A 17 -9.11 -12.99 -1.92
C ILE A 17 -10.00 -13.99 -1.20
N GLN A 18 -9.53 -14.51 -0.08
CA GLN A 18 -10.24 -15.53 0.69
C GLN A 18 -11.11 -14.88 1.77
N GLU A 19 -12.14 -15.59 2.19
CA GLU A 19 -12.88 -15.22 3.38
C GLU A 19 -11.96 -15.21 4.61
N GLY A 20 -12.12 -14.22 5.49
CA GLY A 20 -11.23 -13.98 6.63
C GLY A 20 -9.90 -13.32 6.27
N ALA A 21 -9.65 -12.95 5.00
CA ALA A 21 -8.50 -12.15 4.63
C ALA A 21 -8.52 -10.80 5.38
N LEU A 22 -7.37 -10.40 5.93
CA LEU A 22 -7.22 -9.13 6.63
C LEU A 22 -6.53 -8.09 5.75
N PHE A 23 -7.03 -6.86 5.80
CA PHE A 23 -6.48 -5.70 5.13
C PHE A 23 -6.15 -4.61 6.13
N ILE A 24 -4.94 -4.07 6.05
CA ILE A 24 -4.49 -2.91 6.82
C ILE A 24 -3.87 -1.91 5.86
N ALA A 25 -4.15 -0.63 6.04
CA ALA A 25 -3.68 0.45 5.19
C ALA A 25 -3.15 1.63 6.00
N ASP A 26 -2.12 2.28 5.49
CA ASP A 26 -1.68 3.59 5.96
C ASP A 26 -1.42 3.61 7.49
N ALA A 27 -0.57 2.69 7.96
CA ALA A 27 -0.22 2.59 9.37
C ALA A 27 0.75 3.71 9.78
N HIS A 28 1.55 4.22 8.85
CA HIS A 28 2.49 5.31 9.09
C HIS A 28 3.29 5.13 10.37
N ASP A 29 3.78 3.90 10.59
CA ASP A 29 4.47 3.54 11.82
C ASP A 29 5.77 4.32 11.97
N CYS A 30 6.03 4.75 13.18
CA CYS A 30 7.22 5.48 13.55
C CYS A 30 7.49 5.34 15.05
N THR A 31 8.55 5.95 15.56
CA THR A 31 8.94 5.81 16.97
C THR A 31 7.83 6.21 17.96
N GLU A 32 6.99 7.18 17.60
CA GLU A 32 5.90 7.66 18.46
C GLU A 32 4.56 6.94 18.20
N ARG A 33 4.49 6.11 17.16
CA ARG A 33 3.30 5.35 16.76
C ARG A 33 3.72 3.94 16.38
N SER A 34 3.76 3.02 17.35
CA SER A 34 4.14 1.61 17.17
C SER A 34 2.93 0.66 17.07
N PHE A 35 1.75 1.19 16.81
CA PHE A 35 0.51 0.39 16.78
C PHE A 35 0.54 -0.73 15.73
N PHE A 36 1.27 -0.54 14.64
CA PHE A 36 1.41 -1.55 13.62
C PHE A 36 2.26 -2.74 14.11
N PHE A 37 3.31 -2.47 14.89
CA PHE A 37 4.09 -3.54 15.51
C PHE A 37 3.25 -4.37 16.48
N ASP A 38 2.49 -3.71 17.34
CA ASP A 38 1.60 -4.37 18.29
C ASP A 38 0.52 -5.20 17.56
N PHE A 39 -0.02 -4.66 16.45
CA PHE A 39 -0.94 -5.41 15.59
C PHE A 39 -0.28 -6.68 15.03
N LEU A 40 0.92 -6.59 14.46
CA LEU A 40 1.63 -7.75 13.93
C LEU A 40 1.89 -8.81 15.00
N LEU A 41 2.25 -8.40 16.22
CA LEU A 41 2.39 -9.30 17.35
C LEU A 41 1.07 -9.97 17.74
N SER A 42 -0.02 -9.21 17.75
CA SER A 42 -1.35 -9.75 18.11
C SER A 42 -1.87 -10.80 17.14
N ILE A 43 -1.60 -10.66 15.84
CA ILE A 43 -2.03 -11.64 14.84
C ILE A 43 -1.09 -12.84 14.72
N LYS A 44 0.13 -12.75 15.25
CA LYS A 44 1.15 -13.81 15.15
C LYS A 44 0.69 -15.14 15.76
N GLU A 45 -0.10 -15.09 16.83
CA GLU A 45 -0.64 -16.26 17.53
C GLU A 45 -1.84 -16.89 16.78
N ASN A 46 -2.58 -16.07 16.02
CA ASN A 46 -3.74 -16.53 15.25
C ASN A 46 -3.74 -15.89 13.86
N LEU A 47 -2.92 -16.45 12.98
CA LEU A 47 -2.68 -15.88 11.66
C LEU A 47 -3.91 -16.01 10.75
N PRO A 48 -4.27 -14.93 10.02
CA PRO A 48 -5.23 -15.02 8.91
C PRO A 48 -4.65 -15.87 7.78
N ARG A 49 -5.50 -16.41 6.93
CA ARG A 49 -5.04 -17.12 5.72
C ARG A 49 -4.33 -16.19 4.74
N GLN A 50 -4.79 -14.95 4.66
CA GLN A 50 -4.20 -13.91 3.83
C GLN A 50 -4.12 -12.60 4.60
N LEU A 51 -2.99 -11.92 4.47
CA LEU A 51 -2.78 -10.57 5.02
C LEU A 51 -2.37 -9.62 3.89
N PHE A 52 -3.10 -8.53 3.75
CA PHE A 52 -2.85 -7.48 2.76
C PHE A 52 -2.39 -6.20 3.47
N LEU A 53 -1.12 -5.84 3.31
CA LEU A 53 -0.56 -4.55 3.69
C LEU A 53 -0.69 -3.61 2.50
N MET A 54 -1.58 -2.63 2.61
CA MET A 54 -2.02 -1.81 1.46
C MET A 54 -1.16 -0.57 1.21
N GLY A 55 0.10 -0.59 1.67
CA GLY A 55 1.06 0.49 1.50
C GLY A 55 1.05 1.53 2.62
N ASP A 56 2.12 2.31 2.66
CA ASP A 56 2.37 3.33 3.70
C ASP A 56 2.28 2.76 5.12
N MET A 57 2.86 1.56 5.34
CA MET A 57 2.94 0.96 6.66
C MET A 57 3.91 1.72 7.56
N PHE A 58 4.88 2.42 6.99
CA PHE A 58 5.88 3.22 7.69
C PHE A 58 5.87 4.67 7.22
N ASP A 59 6.26 5.61 8.08
CA ASP A 59 6.49 7.01 7.66
C ASP A 59 7.62 7.12 6.63
N LEU A 60 8.62 6.23 6.69
CA LEU A 60 9.66 6.11 5.66
C LEU A 60 10.40 4.78 5.77
N LEU A 61 10.10 3.84 4.89
CA LEU A 61 10.88 2.62 4.68
C LEU A 61 11.20 2.46 3.19
N VAL A 62 12.46 2.70 2.83
CA VAL A 62 12.90 2.62 1.43
C VAL A 62 14.00 1.59 1.29
N GLY A 63 13.76 0.57 0.48
CA GLY A 63 14.76 -0.43 0.14
C GLY A 63 15.95 0.24 -0.58
N GLY A 64 17.17 0.02 -0.05
CA GLY A 64 18.37 0.70 -0.52
C GLY A 64 18.82 1.89 0.33
N ILE A 65 17.98 2.38 1.27
CA ILE A 65 18.40 3.35 2.29
C ILE A 65 18.71 2.58 3.58
N THR A 66 19.95 2.13 3.70
CA THR A 66 20.41 1.21 4.77
C THR A 66 20.06 1.71 6.17
N TYR A 67 20.17 3.01 6.42
CA TYR A 67 19.82 3.58 7.73
C TYR A 67 18.37 3.34 8.10
N ARG A 68 17.45 3.44 7.14
CA ARG A 68 16.01 3.17 7.35
C ARG A 68 15.74 1.68 7.49
N VAL A 69 16.33 0.85 6.65
CA VAL A 69 16.20 -0.61 6.74
C VAL A 69 16.65 -1.10 8.11
N ASN A 70 17.82 -0.67 8.58
CA ASN A 70 18.33 -1.07 9.90
C ASN A 70 17.42 -0.61 11.05
N LYS A 71 16.84 0.60 10.96
CA LYS A 71 15.90 1.09 11.96
C LYS A 71 14.68 0.19 12.11
N TYR A 72 14.14 -0.31 11.00
CA TYR A 72 12.93 -1.14 10.96
C TYR A 72 13.22 -2.64 10.83
N GLN A 73 14.48 -3.08 11.09
CA GLN A 73 14.87 -4.50 10.92
C GLN A 73 13.97 -5.44 11.71
N HIS A 74 13.60 -5.09 12.93
CA HIS A 74 12.71 -5.91 13.77
C HIS A 74 11.29 -6.08 13.20
N TYR A 75 10.76 -5.08 12.47
CA TYR A 75 9.51 -5.24 11.71
C TYR A 75 9.71 -6.16 10.50
N ILE A 76 10.82 -5.97 9.78
CA ILE A 76 11.15 -6.79 8.60
C ILE A 76 11.26 -8.26 9.01
N ASP A 77 11.92 -8.55 10.12
CA ASP A 77 12.07 -9.91 10.66
C ASP A 77 10.71 -10.49 11.06
N LEU A 78 9.87 -9.72 11.75
CA LEU A 78 8.52 -10.14 12.16
C LEU A 78 7.61 -10.39 10.95
N ILE A 79 7.63 -9.52 9.94
CA ILE A 79 6.86 -9.69 8.70
C ILE A 79 7.34 -10.92 7.94
N ASN A 80 8.65 -11.19 7.89
CA ASN A 80 9.21 -12.40 7.29
C ASN A 80 8.76 -13.67 8.04
N ASP A 81 8.75 -13.66 9.37
CA ASP A 81 8.26 -14.78 10.19
C ASP A 81 6.75 -15.04 9.95
N ILE A 82 5.94 -14.00 9.89
CA ILE A 82 4.51 -14.11 9.56
C ILE A 82 4.33 -14.65 8.13
N SER A 83 5.04 -14.10 7.15
CA SER A 83 4.90 -14.49 5.74
C SER A 83 5.37 -15.91 5.42
N ALA A 84 6.18 -16.51 6.27
CA ALA A 84 6.54 -17.92 6.17
C ALA A 84 5.36 -18.88 6.47
N ARG A 85 4.30 -18.38 7.13
CA ARG A 85 3.15 -19.17 7.61
C ARG A 85 1.80 -18.67 7.07
N THR A 86 1.77 -17.47 6.47
CA THR A 86 0.57 -16.81 5.95
C THR A 86 0.86 -16.25 4.57
N GLU A 87 -0.10 -16.30 3.67
CA GLU A 87 0.01 -15.63 2.38
C GLU A 87 -0.08 -14.12 2.57
N LEU A 88 1.07 -13.42 2.45
CA LEU A 88 1.21 -12.01 2.73
C LEU A 88 1.49 -11.22 1.45
N PHE A 89 0.66 -10.21 1.19
CA PHE A 89 0.79 -9.26 0.10
C PHE A 89 1.16 -7.88 0.66
N TYR A 90 2.18 -7.25 0.07
CA TYR A 90 2.57 -5.90 0.45
C TYR A 90 2.53 -4.99 -0.77
N PHE A 91 1.56 -4.11 -0.85
CA PHE A 91 1.48 -3.07 -1.86
C PHE A 91 2.43 -1.94 -1.49
N GLU A 92 3.37 -1.59 -2.37
CA GLU A 92 4.23 -0.45 -2.13
C GLU A 92 3.42 0.84 -2.18
N GLY A 93 3.64 1.72 -1.20
CA GLY A 93 3.09 3.07 -1.13
C GLY A 93 4.11 4.14 -1.52
N ASN A 94 3.80 5.40 -1.27
CA ASN A 94 4.73 6.50 -1.53
C ASN A 94 5.70 6.75 -0.36
N HIS A 95 5.49 6.16 0.80
CA HIS A 95 6.36 6.21 1.97
C HIS A 95 7.22 4.95 2.15
N ASP A 96 6.79 3.83 1.57
CA ASP A 96 7.46 2.55 1.67
C ASP A 96 7.55 1.87 0.30
N PHE A 97 8.75 1.80 -0.27
CA PHE A 97 8.96 1.29 -1.62
C PHE A 97 10.35 0.67 -1.82
N ASN A 98 10.54 0.00 -2.97
CA ASN A 98 11.71 -0.85 -3.27
C ASN A 98 11.91 -1.96 -2.24
N LEU A 99 10.82 -2.57 -1.78
CA LEU A 99 10.78 -3.51 -0.67
C LEU A 99 11.11 -4.95 -1.08
N THR A 100 11.10 -5.27 -2.35
CA THR A 100 11.23 -6.65 -2.88
C THR A 100 12.44 -7.42 -2.33
N THR A 101 13.54 -6.71 -1.99
CA THR A 101 14.76 -7.34 -1.47
C THR A 101 14.78 -7.50 0.05
N LEU A 102 13.82 -6.92 0.74
CA LEU A 102 13.74 -6.95 2.21
C LEU A 102 12.98 -8.18 2.73
N PHE A 103 12.13 -8.75 1.89
CA PHE A 103 11.21 -9.81 2.28
C PHE A 103 11.44 -11.09 1.48
N LEU A 104 11.42 -12.24 2.16
CA LEU A 104 11.72 -13.55 1.56
C LEU A 104 10.48 -14.22 0.96
N HIS A 105 9.34 -14.14 1.66
CA HIS A 105 8.11 -14.84 1.30
C HIS A 105 6.92 -13.91 1.02
N VAL A 106 7.09 -12.60 1.23
CA VAL A 106 6.06 -11.60 0.97
C VAL A 106 5.91 -11.38 -0.53
N LYS A 107 4.69 -11.39 -1.03
CA LYS A 107 4.35 -10.98 -2.39
C LYS A 107 4.30 -9.45 -2.44
N VAL A 108 5.46 -8.82 -2.68
CA VAL A 108 5.54 -7.36 -2.83
C VAL A 108 4.98 -6.96 -4.18
N ILE A 109 4.05 -6.00 -4.18
CA ILE A 109 3.38 -5.44 -5.37
C ILE A 109 3.89 -4.01 -5.59
N PRO A 110 4.91 -3.81 -6.44
CA PRO A 110 5.44 -2.47 -6.75
C PRO A 110 4.38 -1.59 -7.43
N ILE A 111 4.60 -0.26 -7.39
CA ILE A 111 3.65 0.70 -7.97
C ILE A 111 3.37 0.45 -9.47
N GLU A 112 4.36 -0.07 -10.21
CA GLU A 112 4.25 -0.37 -11.64
C GLU A 112 3.25 -1.51 -11.92
N GLN A 113 3.03 -2.39 -10.94
CA GLN A 113 2.09 -3.51 -11.01
C GLN A 113 0.71 -3.16 -10.45
N GLN A 114 0.54 -1.97 -9.88
CA GLN A 114 -0.73 -1.49 -9.36
C GLN A 114 -1.51 -0.69 -10.43
N PRO A 115 -2.84 -0.79 -10.45
CA PRO A 115 -3.68 -1.65 -9.60
C PRO A 115 -3.57 -3.12 -9.98
N LEU A 116 -3.66 -3.99 -9.00
CA LEU A 116 -3.65 -5.44 -9.16
C LEU A 116 -5.07 -5.97 -9.34
N LEU A 117 -5.27 -6.84 -10.33
CA LEU A 117 -6.55 -7.49 -10.58
C LEU A 117 -6.72 -8.70 -9.65
N CYS A 118 -7.79 -8.73 -8.87
CA CYS A 118 -8.10 -9.81 -7.94
C CYS A 118 -9.55 -10.27 -8.06
N LYS A 119 -9.86 -11.47 -7.54
CA LYS A 119 -11.23 -11.96 -7.36
C LYS A 119 -11.62 -11.88 -5.89
N LEU A 120 -12.84 -11.46 -5.62
CA LEU A 120 -13.47 -11.55 -4.31
C LEU A 120 -14.05 -12.95 -4.07
N PRO A 121 -14.39 -13.33 -2.82
CA PRO A 121 -14.94 -14.66 -2.53
C PRO A 121 -16.23 -14.99 -3.28
N ASP A 122 -17.06 -13.99 -3.59
CA ASP A 122 -18.29 -14.12 -4.38
C ASP A 122 -18.03 -14.26 -5.90
N GLY A 123 -16.76 -14.30 -6.32
CA GLY A 123 -16.36 -14.38 -7.73
C GLY A 123 -16.33 -13.05 -8.47
N SER A 124 -16.76 -11.94 -7.86
CA SER A 124 -16.66 -10.62 -8.45
C SER A 124 -15.21 -10.17 -8.58
N VAL A 125 -14.95 -9.24 -9.52
CA VAL A 125 -13.59 -8.82 -9.87
C VAL A 125 -13.31 -7.44 -9.31
N CYS A 126 -12.17 -7.30 -8.63
CA CYS A 126 -11.75 -6.04 -8.04
C CYS A 126 -10.35 -5.62 -8.47
N LEU A 127 -10.10 -4.32 -8.37
CA LEU A 127 -8.77 -3.73 -8.47
C LEU A 127 -8.29 -3.32 -7.08
N LEU A 128 -7.09 -3.78 -6.71
CA LEU A 128 -6.41 -3.38 -5.47
C LEU A 128 -5.22 -2.49 -5.80
N SER A 129 -5.08 -1.38 -5.09
CA SER A 129 -3.88 -0.54 -5.14
C SER A 129 -3.67 0.22 -3.83
N HIS A 130 -2.44 0.71 -3.61
CA HIS A 130 -2.25 1.69 -2.55
C HIS A 130 -3.06 2.97 -2.85
N GLY A 131 -2.96 3.50 -4.06
CA GLY A 131 -3.81 4.63 -4.48
C GLY A 131 -3.07 5.89 -4.93
N ASP A 132 -1.73 5.93 -4.87
CA ASP A 132 -0.91 7.10 -5.20
C ASP A 132 -0.52 7.22 -6.69
N ARG A 133 -0.81 6.21 -7.53
CA ARG A 133 -0.29 6.11 -8.90
C ARG A 133 -0.67 7.24 -9.85
N TYR A 134 -1.85 7.83 -9.71
CA TYR A 134 -2.41 8.80 -10.68
C TYR A 134 -2.39 10.26 -10.17
N GLY A 135 -1.30 10.65 -9.50
CA GLY A 135 -1.11 12.00 -8.94
C GLY A 135 -0.73 13.11 -9.95
N GLY A 136 -0.80 12.84 -11.27
CA GLY A 136 -0.44 13.81 -12.32
C GLY A 136 0.98 13.62 -12.88
N LYS A 137 1.29 14.27 -14.03
CA LYS A 137 2.54 14.04 -14.79
C LYS A 137 3.82 14.34 -13.99
N LEU A 138 3.85 15.46 -13.29
CA LEU A 138 5.05 15.85 -12.50
C LEU A 138 5.28 14.88 -11.34
N HIS A 139 4.21 14.46 -10.68
CA HIS A 139 4.26 13.44 -9.63
C HIS A 139 4.79 12.11 -10.17
N SER A 140 4.32 11.67 -11.34
CA SER A 140 4.78 10.42 -11.97
C SER A 140 6.26 10.45 -12.32
N ILE A 141 6.78 11.59 -12.84
CA ILE A 141 8.21 11.75 -13.14
C ILE A 141 9.04 11.71 -11.86
N TYR A 142 8.62 12.45 -10.82
CA TYR A 142 9.30 12.44 -9.53
C TYR A 142 9.31 11.05 -8.92
N THR A 143 8.17 10.36 -8.91
CA THR A 143 8.03 9.01 -8.36
C THR A 143 8.93 8.00 -9.09
N ALA A 144 8.97 8.05 -10.43
CA ALA A 144 9.85 7.20 -11.22
C ALA A 144 11.34 7.48 -10.94
N TRP A 145 11.72 8.75 -10.76
CA TRP A 145 13.10 9.14 -10.48
C TRP A 145 13.54 8.68 -9.08
N ILE A 146 12.74 8.94 -8.03
CA ILE A 146 13.10 8.59 -6.66
C ILE A 146 13.11 7.07 -6.43
N ARG A 147 12.36 6.28 -7.21
CA ARG A 147 12.32 4.81 -7.15
C ARG A 147 13.43 4.15 -7.97
N ASN A 148 14.21 4.93 -8.73
CA ASN A 148 15.31 4.37 -9.51
C ASN A 148 16.39 3.81 -8.59
N LYS A 149 16.74 2.52 -8.77
CA LYS A 149 17.69 1.80 -7.90
C LYS A 149 19.08 2.46 -7.84
N SER A 150 19.56 3.04 -8.96
CA SER A 150 20.85 3.73 -8.99
C SER A 150 20.82 5.04 -8.21
N VAL A 151 19.74 5.81 -8.34
CA VAL A 151 19.52 7.03 -7.57
C VAL A 151 19.45 6.70 -6.08
N LEU A 152 18.68 5.70 -5.70
CA LEU A 152 18.56 5.27 -4.30
C LEU A 152 19.88 4.78 -3.72
N LYS A 153 20.67 4.06 -4.49
CA LYS A 153 22.00 3.62 -4.04
C LYS A 153 22.90 4.80 -3.70
N ILE A 154 22.89 5.84 -4.55
CA ILE A 154 23.68 7.08 -4.31
C ILE A 154 23.14 7.81 -3.09
N LEU A 155 21.83 8.01 -3.01
CA LEU A 155 21.19 8.66 -1.87
C LEU A 155 21.42 7.90 -0.56
N GLY A 156 21.40 6.56 -0.61
CA GLY A 156 21.69 5.71 0.53
C GLY A 156 23.13 5.88 1.03
N TRP A 157 24.12 5.97 0.14
CA TRP A 157 25.50 6.23 0.54
C TRP A 157 25.67 7.61 1.17
N ILE A 158 25.03 8.64 0.60
CA ILE A 158 25.07 10.00 1.16
C ILE A 158 24.41 10.00 2.55
N ASP A 159 23.25 9.33 2.70
CA ASP A 159 22.54 9.25 3.99
C ASP A 159 23.38 8.52 5.05
N VAL A 160 24.04 7.42 4.70
CA VAL A 160 24.98 6.71 5.60
C VAL A 160 26.14 7.61 6.00
N PHE A 161 26.74 8.33 5.05
CA PHE A 161 27.82 9.28 5.34
C PHE A 161 27.37 10.38 6.31
N LEU A 162 26.14 10.85 6.16
CA LEU A 162 25.51 11.84 7.03
C LEU A 162 24.84 11.22 8.27
N LYS A 163 25.14 9.97 8.59
CA LYS A 163 24.61 9.24 9.76
C LYS A 163 23.07 9.23 9.81
N GLY A 164 22.42 9.14 8.66
CA GLY A 164 20.96 9.10 8.55
C GLY A 164 20.24 10.45 8.68
N ALA A 165 20.99 11.57 8.63
CA ALA A 165 20.39 12.90 8.85
C ALA A 165 19.32 13.25 7.81
N ILE A 166 19.54 12.92 6.52
CA ILE A 166 18.58 13.22 5.45
C ILE A 166 17.30 12.44 5.65
N SER A 167 17.40 11.12 5.78
CA SER A 167 16.23 10.27 5.93
C SER A 167 15.49 10.52 7.24
N THR A 168 16.19 10.91 8.31
CA THR A 168 15.59 11.33 9.58
C THR A 168 14.80 12.63 9.41
N GLN A 169 15.36 13.62 8.70
CA GLN A 169 14.64 14.87 8.46
C GLN A 169 13.38 14.66 7.62
N ILE A 170 13.43 13.78 6.61
CA ILE A 170 12.26 13.43 5.83
C ILE A 170 11.18 12.79 6.73
N GLU A 171 11.55 11.83 7.57
CA GLU A 171 10.63 11.19 8.52
C GLU A 171 10.00 12.19 9.49
N ILE A 172 10.78 13.11 10.06
CA ILE A 172 10.26 14.18 10.95
C ILE A 172 9.23 15.03 10.21
N ASN A 173 9.50 15.41 8.96
CA ASN A 173 8.57 16.20 8.17
C ASN A 173 7.26 15.43 7.87
N GLN A 174 7.33 14.10 7.67
CA GLN A 174 6.14 13.27 7.46
C GLN A 174 5.27 13.18 8.73
N ARG A 175 5.88 13.03 9.90
CA ARG A 175 5.16 12.97 11.19
C ARG A 175 4.30 14.20 11.47
N GLN A 176 4.70 15.38 10.96
CA GLN A 176 3.97 16.64 11.15
C GLN A 176 2.69 16.72 10.32
N LYS A 177 2.50 15.83 9.35
CA LYS A 177 1.31 15.81 8.50
C LYS A 177 0.09 15.34 9.29
N ASN A 178 -1.03 16.01 9.08
CA ASN A 178 -2.31 15.56 9.61
C ASN A 178 -2.85 14.39 8.75
N LEU A 179 -2.56 13.17 9.17
CA LEU A 179 -2.96 11.95 8.47
C LEU A 179 -4.48 11.73 8.45
N CYS A 180 -5.20 12.29 9.43
CA CYS A 180 -6.63 12.07 9.59
C CYS A 180 -7.50 13.17 8.95
N LYS A 181 -6.87 14.04 8.15
CA LYS A 181 -7.55 15.15 7.49
C LYS A 181 -8.57 14.62 6.47
N LYS A 182 -9.82 15.07 6.58
CA LYS A 182 -10.85 14.78 5.58
C LYS A 182 -10.71 15.65 4.34
N ILE A 183 -10.91 15.05 3.17
CA ILE A 183 -10.88 15.71 1.88
C ILE A 183 -12.30 16.14 1.52
N GLY A 184 -12.51 17.45 1.34
CA GLY A 184 -13.78 17.96 0.82
C GLY A 184 -14.00 17.47 -0.61
N ASN A 185 -15.24 17.06 -0.91
CA ASN A 185 -15.63 16.56 -2.24
C ASN A 185 -14.73 15.38 -2.73
N PHE A 186 -14.47 14.42 -1.83
CA PHE A 186 -13.60 13.28 -2.11
C PHE A 186 -14.12 12.42 -3.27
N GLU A 187 -15.45 12.26 -3.39
CA GLU A 187 -16.08 11.50 -4.46
C GLU A 187 -15.73 12.05 -5.85
N ALA A 188 -15.80 13.38 -6.05
CA ALA A 188 -15.43 14.00 -7.32
C ALA A 188 -13.92 13.86 -7.64
N LEU A 189 -13.05 13.78 -6.62
CA LEU A 189 -11.64 13.50 -6.82
C LEU A 189 -11.47 12.07 -7.35
N VAL A 190 -12.16 11.11 -6.73
CA VAL A 190 -12.12 9.70 -7.14
C VAL A 190 -12.70 9.51 -8.54
N GLU A 191 -13.82 10.16 -8.87
CA GLU A 191 -14.42 10.08 -10.20
C GLU A 191 -13.42 10.47 -11.28
N LYS A 192 -12.71 11.58 -11.11
CA LYS A 192 -11.65 12.03 -12.02
C LYS A 192 -10.50 11.02 -12.12
N LYS A 193 -10.16 10.37 -11.03
CA LYS A 193 -9.09 9.37 -10.97
C LYS A 193 -9.49 8.08 -11.69
N LEU A 194 -10.71 7.61 -11.50
CA LEU A 194 -11.21 6.36 -12.07
C LEU A 194 -11.22 6.35 -13.61
N ILE A 195 -11.23 7.51 -14.26
CA ILE A 195 -11.10 7.63 -15.74
C ILE A 195 -9.80 6.98 -16.24
N HIS A 196 -8.77 6.92 -15.40
CA HIS A 196 -7.48 6.34 -15.76
C HIS A 196 -7.36 4.83 -15.47
N TYR A 197 -8.39 4.22 -14.85
CA TYR A 197 -8.41 2.81 -14.50
C TYR A 197 -8.99 1.95 -15.63
N PRO A 198 -8.51 0.70 -15.79
CA PRO A 198 -9.07 -0.26 -16.73
C PRO A 198 -10.31 -0.92 -16.13
N LEU A 199 -11.46 -0.25 -16.17
CA LEU A 199 -12.67 -0.64 -15.43
C LEU A 199 -13.56 -1.69 -16.13
N ARG A 200 -13.20 -2.16 -17.33
CA ARG A 200 -14.03 -3.13 -18.04
C ARG A 200 -14.11 -4.46 -17.27
N GLY A 201 -15.32 -4.87 -16.87
CA GLY A 201 -15.57 -6.11 -16.11
C GLY A 201 -15.17 -6.03 -14.62
N ILE A 202 -14.85 -4.83 -14.13
CA ILE A 202 -14.54 -4.58 -12.72
C ILE A 202 -15.79 -4.16 -11.99
N THR A 203 -15.97 -4.68 -10.79
CA THR A 203 -17.09 -4.34 -9.90
C THR A 203 -16.65 -3.48 -8.71
N HIS A 204 -15.39 -3.65 -8.26
CA HIS A 204 -14.86 -2.96 -7.09
C HIS A 204 -13.49 -2.35 -7.37
N VAL A 205 -13.23 -1.18 -6.79
CA VAL A 205 -11.90 -0.58 -6.65
C VAL A 205 -11.65 -0.31 -5.18
N ILE A 206 -10.53 -0.84 -4.66
CA ILE A 206 -10.22 -0.81 -3.23
C ILE A 206 -8.83 -0.21 -3.03
N GLU A 207 -8.72 0.87 -2.25
CA GLU A 207 -7.49 1.65 -2.08
C GLU A 207 -7.29 2.17 -0.66
N GLY A 208 -6.03 2.43 -0.29
CA GLY A 208 -5.60 3.23 0.86
C GLY A 208 -5.35 4.70 0.51
N HIS A 209 -4.20 5.24 0.92
CA HIS A 209 -3.59 6.52 0.56
C HIS A 209 -4.34 7.79 0.98
N TYR A 210 -5.66 7.83 0.80
CA TYR A 210 -6.46 9.04 1.09
C TYR A 210 -6.98 9.08 2.52
N HIS A 211 -6.93 7.97 3.26
CA HIS A 211 -7.33 7.85 4.68
C HIS A 211 -8.80 8.21 4.97
N GLN A 212 -9.68 8.15 3.97
CA GLN A 212 -11.03 8.71 4.11
C GLN A 212 -12.02 7.76 4.78
N GLY A 213 -11.85 6.44 4.66
CA GLY A 213 -12.77 5.43 5.19
C GLY A 213 -14.15 5.53 4.54
N ASN A 214 -14.20 5.78 3.24
CA ASN A 214 -15.44 6.02 2.51
C ASN A 214 -15.73 4.89 1.54
N THR A 215 -17.02 4.60 1.38
CA THR A 215 -17.51 3.69 0.33
C THR A 215 -18.62 4.38 -0.44
N PHE A 216 -18.54 4.39 -1.77
CA PHE A 216 -19.57 4.91 -2.65
C PHE A 216 -19.56 4.21 -4.01
N VAL A 217 -20.59 4.45 -4.83
CA VAL A 217 -20.71 3.84 -6.16
C VAL A 217 -20.61 4.92 -7.23
N ILE A 218 -19.65 4.77 -8.14
CA ILE A 218 -19.45 5.67 -9.29
C ILE A 218 -19.59 4.83 -10.56
N ASN A 219 -20.54 5.17 -11.41
CA ASN A 219 -20.75 4.50 -12.70
C ASN A 219 -20.87 2.97 -12.59
N GLY A 220 -21.52 2.47 -11.54
CA GLY A 220 -21.68 1.06 -11.27
C GLY A 220 -20.49 0.35 -10.61
N ILE A 221 -19.39 1.07 -10.36
CA ILE A 221 -18.21 0.57 -9.66
C ILE A 221 -18.31 0.93 -8.18
N LYS A 222 -18.22 -0.05 -7.30
CA LYS A 222 -18.12 0.18 -5.85
C LYS A 222 -16.68 0.57 -5.51
N TYR A 223 -16.48 1.81 -5.12
CA TYR A 223 -15.20 2.31 -4.66
C TYR A 223 -15.11 2.24 -3.14
N ILE A 224 -14.03 1.67 -2.63
CA ILE A 224 -13.75 1.55 -1.19
C ILE A 224 -12.39 2.18 -0.91
N ASN A 225 -12.37 3.22 -0.07
CA ASN A 225 -11.14 3.77 0.46
C ASN A 225 -11.00 3.39 1.93
N PHE A 226 -9.88 2.76 2.28
CA PHE A 226 -9.62 2.40 3.66
C PHE A 226 -9.38 3.62 4.55
N THR A 227 -9.74 3.51 5.82
CA THR A 227 -9.25 4.43 6.83
C THR A 227 -7.76 4.15 7.06
N SER A 228 -7.01 5.19 7.45
CA SER A 228 -5.65 4.99 7.92
C SER A 228 -5.64 4.28 9.27
N PHE A 229 -4.85 3.21 9.37
CA PHE A 229 -4.62 2.52 10.64
C PHE A 229 -4.00 3.45 11.70
N ALA A 230 -3.16 4.40 11.28
CA ALA A 230 -2.61 5.42 12.17
C ALA A 230 -3.67 6.27 12.86
N CYS A 231 -4.88 6.40 12.27
CA CYS A 231 -5.93 7.27 12.81
C CYS A 231 -6.84 6.57 13.82
N ASN A 232 -7.15 5.29 13.61
CA ASN A 232 -8.16 4.61 14.43
C ASN A 232 -7.84 3.14 14.72
N GLN A 233 -6.67 2.65 14.31
CA GLN A 233 -6.20 1.29 14.50
C GLN A 233 -7.18 0.23 13.96
N SER A 234 -7.99 0.59 12.94
CA SER A 234 -8.91 -0.35 12.32
C SER A 234 -8.26 -1.11 11.17
N TYR A 235 -8.62 -2.38 11.07
CA TYR A 235 -8.34 -3.23 9.93
C TYR A 235 -9.66 -3.77 9.36
N PHE A 236 -9.62 -4.32 8.15
CA PHE A 236 -10.79 -4.82 7.47
C PHE A 236 -10.66 -6.32 7.29
N SER A 237 -11.75 -7.05 7.56
CA SER A 237 -11.83 -8.48 7.29
C SER A 237 -12.86 -8.73 6.20
N VAL A 238 -12.51 -9.61 5.26
CA VAL A 238 -13.44 -10.04 4.23
C VAL A 238 -14.38 -11.06 4.82
N GLN A 239 -15.68 -10.78 4.76
CA GLN A 239 -16.74 -11.70 5.17
C GLN A 239 -17.53 -12.12 3.94
N SER A 240 -17.89 -13.40 3.83
CA SER A 240 -18.90 -13.82 2.86
C SER A 240 -20.23 -13.25 3.28
N SER A 241 -20.99 -12.73 2.33
CA SER A 241 -22.40 -12.49 2.55
C SER A 241 -23.06 -13.86 2.77
N SER A 242 -23.26 -14.24 4.04
CA SER A 242 -24.21 -15.32 4.32
C SER A 242 -25.57 -14.84 3.79
N GLU A 243 -26.06 -15.48 2.72
CA GLU A 243 -27.46 -15.38 2.33
C GLU A 243 -28.31 -15.78 3.53
N THR A 244 -28.93 -14.78 4.16
CA THR A 244 -30.02 -14.98 5.13
C THR A 244 -31.33 -14.97 4.38
#